data_f6a613bd83ba43f9d5501dd68dbb745a
#
_entry.id   f6a613bd83ba43f9d5501dd68dbb745a
#
_cell.length_a   1.000
_cell.length_b   1.000
_cell.length_c   1.000
_cell.angle_alpha   90.00
_cell.angle_beta   90.00
_cell.angle_gamma   90.00
#
_symmetry.space_group_name_H-M   'P 1'
#
loop_
_entity.id
_entity.type
_entity.pdbx_description
1 polymer ?
#
loop_
_entity_poly.entity_id
_entity_poly.type
_entity_poly.pdbx_seq_one_letter_code
_entity_poly.pdbx_strand_id
1 'polypeptide(L)'
;IEDGDFQLWESNAIIRYLILQYAPANPIYPAAPKDRAGVERWLDWALTTLQPAERPVFWAYIRTAPAQRDNAALPAEVSAVTALWAMLDRQLTDRSFLEAEQFTLADLVLGAYARRWFGIPDISRPPMPNLERWYGNLEKREGFRKYVSPPLS
;
A
#
# COMPACT_ATOMS: atom_id res chain seq x y z
N ILE A 1 -4.19 8.46 17.23
CA ILE A 1 -3.24 9.43 17.79
C ILE A 1 -3.94 10.41 18.71
N GLU A 2 -3.16 11.07 19.56
CA GLU A 2 -3.57 12.19 20.38
C GLU A 2 -2.65 13.37 20.06
N ASP A 3 -3.23 14.56 19.89
CA ASP A 3 -2.52 15.80 19.61
C ASP A 3 -3.17 16.92 20.42
N GLY A 4 -2.61 17.19 21.61
CA GLY A 4 -3.27 18.00 22.64
C GLY A 4 -4.55 17.36 23.12
N ASP A 5 -5.66 18.04 22.95
CA ASP A 5 -7.02 17.57 23.26
C ASP A 5 -7.74 16.90 22.07
N PHE A 6 -7.10 16.86 20.88
CA PHE A 6 -7.65 16.26 19.68
C PHE A 6 -7.26 14.80 19.55
N GLN A 7 -8.27 13.94 19.37
CA GLN A 7 -8.07 12.51 19.11
C GLN A 7 -8.47 12.15 17.68
N LEU A 8 -7.65 11.36 16.99
CA LEU A 8 -7.90 10.94 15.62
C LEU A 8 -7.55 9.47 15.42
N TRP A 9 -8.43 8.73 14.76
CA TRP A 9 -8.22 7.36 14.29
C TRP A 9 -8.32 7.31 12.75
N GLU A 10 -8.17 6.14 12.15
CA GLU A 10 -8.00 5.90 10.72
C GLU A 10 -6.66 6.37 10.17
N SER A 11 -5.83 5.40 9.74
CA SER A 11 -4.46 5.67 9.30
C SER A 11 -4.37 6.73 8.18
N ASN A 12 -5.28 6.66 7.19
CA ASN A 12 -5.29 7.63 6.09
C ASN A 12 -5.73 9.04 6.55
N ALA A 13 -6.61 9.15 7.54
CA ALA A 13 -6.97 10.43 8.14
C ALA A 13 -5.78 11.01 8.93
N ILE A 14 -5.13 10.15 9.72
CA ILE A 14 -3.97 10.53 10.54
C ILE A 14 -2.83 11.08 9.67
N ILE A 15 -2.44 10.39 8.61
CA ILE A 15 -1.32 10.87 7.77
C ILE A 15 -1.64 12.17 7.06
N ARG A 16 -2.88 12.37 6.59
CA ARG A 16 -3.32 13.64 6.01
C ARG A 16 -3.25 14.76 7.04
N TYR A 17 -3.81 14.53 8.23
CA TYR A 17 -3.79 15.48 9.33
C TYR A 17 -2.36 15.90 9.69
N LEU A 18 -1.47 14.93 9.92
CA LEU A 18 -0.09 15.20 10.30
C LEU A 18 0.65 16.07 9.26
N ILE A 19 0.42 15.79 7.96
CA ILE A 19 1.06 16.60 6.91
C ILE A 19 0.47 17.99 6.87
N LEU A 20 -0.84 18.13 6.89
CA LEU A 20 -1.49 19.44 6.83
C LEU A 20 -1.17 20.30 8.05
N GLN A 21 -1.09 19.69 9.23
CA GLN A 21 -0.82 20.39 10.49
C GLN A 21 0.66 20.78 10.64
N TYR A 22 1.57 19.84 10.34
CA TYR A 22 2.98 19.99 10.71
C TYR A 22 3.92 20.23 9.52
N ALA A 23 3.47 19.93 8.30
CA ALA A 23 4.26 20.09 7.09
C ALA A 23 3.41 20.48 5.87
N PRO A 24 2.61 21.58 5.92
CA PRO A 24 1.60 21.89 4.90
C PRO A 24 2.17 22.15 3.49
N ALA A 25 3.44 22.51 3.40
CA ALA A 25 4.15 22.71 2.13
C ALA A 25 4.84 21.43 1.61
N ASN A 26 4.70 20.28 2.32
CA ASN A 26 5.36 19.05 1.91
C ASN A 26 4.67 18.47 0.66
N PRO A 27 5.41 18.27 -0.44
CA PRO A 27 4.83 17.81 -1.70
C PRO A 27 4.31 16.37 -1.69
N ILE A 28 4.56 15.61 -0.61
CA ILE A 28 4.01 14.26 -0.43
C ILE A 28 2.47 14.25 -0.46
N TYR A 29 1.83 15.38 -0.10
CA TYR A 29 0.39 15.58 -0.19
C TYR A 29 0.12 16.90 -0.92
N PRO A 30 -0.07 16.87 -2.25
CA PRO A 30 -0.12 18.06 -3.08
C PRO A 30 -1.20 19.07 -2.66
N ALA A 31 -0.89 20.36 -2.78
CA ALA A 31 -1.85 21.44 -2.51
C ALA A 31 -2.84 21.64 -3.68
N ALA A 32 -2.39 21.44 -4.93
CA ALA A 32 -3.24 21.59 -6.11
C ALA A 32 -4.38 20.56 -6.11
N PRO A 33 -5.64 21.00 -6.29
CA PRO A 33 -6.80 20.10 -6.16
C PRO A 33 -6.77 18.88 -7.10
N LYS A 34 -6.32 19.06 -8.34
CA LYS A 34 -6.22 17.97 -9.32
C LYS A 34 -5.23 16.89 -8.90
N ASP A 35 -4.04 17.30 -8.46
CA ASP A 35 -2.98 16.37 -8.07
C ASP A 35 -3.36 15.68 -6.76
N ARG A 36 -3.96 16.43 -5.84
CA ARG A 36 -4.50 15.88 -4.58
C ARG A 36 -5.57 14.83 -4.85
N ALA A 37 -6.52 15.10 -5.75
CA ALA A 37 -7.57 14.15 -6.10
C ALA A 37 -6.98 12.85 -6.68
N GLY A 38 -5.90 12.93 -7.46
CA GLY A 38 -5.16 11.76 -7.94
C GLY A 38 -4.61 10.91 -6.79
N VAL A 39 -3.98 11.55 -5.78
CA VAL A 39 -3.50 10.87 -4.58
C VAL A 39 -4.65 10.26 -3.78
N GLU A 40 -5.71 11.03 -3.51
CA GLU A 40 -6.88 10.58 -2.74
C GLU A 40 -7.55 9.35 -3.36
N ARG A 41 -7.68 9.32 -4.68
CA ARG A 41 -8.21 8.15 -5.40
C ARG A 41 -7.50 6.85 -5.00
N TRP A 42 -6.17 6.87 -4.87
CA TRP A 42 -5.40 5.70 -4.48
C TRP A 42 -5.57 5.34 -3.01
N LEU A 43 -5.73 6.32 -2.14
CA LEU A 43 -6.00 6.08 -0.73
C LEU A 43 -7.36 5.40 -0.53
N ASP A 44 -8.38 5.89 -1.25
CA ASP A 44 -9.72 5.30 -1.21
C ASP A 44 -9.74 3.92 -1.85
N TRP A 45 -9.10 3.74 -3.01
CA TRP A 45 -8.98 2.45 -3.68
C TRP A 45 -8.26 1.41 -2.79
N ALA A 46 -7.24 1.83 -2.04
CA ALA A 46 -6.56 0.93 -1.10
C ALA A 46 -7.51 0.38 -0.04
N LEU A 47 -8.40 1.22 0.51
CA LEU A 47 -9.34 0.82 1.56
C LEU A 47 -10.56 0.07 1.03
N THR A 48 -11.08 0.47 -0.12
CA THR A 48 -12.35 -0.06 -0.64
C THR A 48 -12.20 -1.26 -1.57
N THR A 49 -11.03 -1.42 -2.16
CA THR A 49 -10.78 -2.46 -3.17
C THR A 49 -9.63 -3.38 -2.80
N LEU A 50 -8.42 -2.84 -2.59
CA LEU A 50 -7.25 -3.67 -2.34
C LEU A 50 -7.30 -4.36 -0.99
N GLN A 51 -7.56 -3.63 0.08
CA GLN A 51 -7.57 -4.15 1.44
C GLN A 51 -8.60 -5.28 1.66
N PRO A 52 -9.86 -5.16 1.19
CA PRO A 52 -10.80 -6.26 1.30
C PRO A 52 -10.36 -7.53 0.57
N ALA A 53 -9.73 -7.39 -0.61
CA ALA A 53 -9.22 -8.53 -1.38
C ALA A 53 -7.96 -9.14 -0.76
N GLU A 54 -7.02 -8.31 -0.27
CA GLU A 54 -5.76 -8.78 0.29
C GLU A 54 -5.90 -9.39 1.69
N ARG A 55 -6.85 -8.90 2.48
CA ARG A 55 -7.02 -9.30 3.88
C ARG A 55 -7.17 -10.82 4.07
N PRO A 56 -8.03 -11.55 3.34
CA PRO A 56 -8.15 -12.99 3.49
C PRO A 56 -6.82 -13.72 3.20
N VAL A 57 -6.14 -13.32 2.13
CA VAL A 57 -4.83 -13.90 1.74
C VAL A 57 -3.78 -13.64 2.83
N PHE A 58 -3.67 -12.41 3.31
CA PHE A 58 -2.73 -12.07 4.39
C PHE A 58 -3.02 -12.88 5.67
N TRP A 59 -4.28 -12.97 6.07
CA TRP A 59 -4.66 -13.73 7.27
C TRP A 59 -4.35 -15.21 7.12
N ALA A 60 -4.67 -15.80 5.98
CA ALA A 60 -4.42 -17.21 5.72
C ALA A 60 -2.93 -17.56 5.81
N TYR A 61 -2.06 -16.76 5.18
CA TYR A 61 -0.64 -17.09 5.11
C TYR A 61 0.17 -16.65 6.34
N ILE A 62 -0.20 -15.55 7.00
CA ILE A 62 0.58 -14.94 8.09
C ILE A 62 -0.01 -15.22 9.47
N ARG A 63 -1.36 -15.28 9.59
CA ARG A 63 -2.04 -15.35 10.88
C ARG A 63 -2.67 -16.72 11.17
N THR A 64 -2.85 -17.56 10.16
CA THR A 64 -3.54 -18.85 10.29
C THR A 64 -2.54 -20.00 10.12
N ALA A 65 -2.54 -20.94 11.08
CA ALA A 65 -1.73 -22.12 10.97
C ALA A 65 -2.08 -22.92 9.69
N PRO A 66 -1.09 -23.49 8.97
CA PRO A 66 -1.32 -24.18 7.69
C PRO A 66 -2.45 -25.21 7.72
N ALA A 67 -2.58 -25.97 8.81
CA ALA A 67 -3.63 -26.99 8.98
C ALA A 67 -5.06 -26.42 9.14
N GLN A 68 -5.19 -25.12 9.36
CA GLN A 68 -6.47 -24.42 9.58
C GLN A 68 -6.87 -23.54 8.40
N ARG A 69 -6.06 -23.50 7.34
CA ARG A 69 -6.33 -22.68 6.14
C ARG A 69 -7.42 -23.31 5.30
N ASP A 70 -8.29 -22.48 4.75
CA ASP A 70 -9.20 -22.90 3.67
C ASP A 70 -8.44 -22.95 2.33
N ASN A 71 -7.77 -24.07 2.11
CA ASN A 71 -6.97 -24.26 0.91
C ASN A 71 -7.81 -24.33 -0.39
N ALA A 72 -9.13 -24.48 -0.29
CA ALA A 72 -10.01 -24.49 -1.45
C ALA A 72 -10.31 -23.07 -1.96
N ALA A 73 -10.45 -22.10 -1.07
CA ALA A 73 -10.73 -20.70 -1.43
C ALA A 73 -9.47 -19.92 -1.84
N LEU A 74 -8.31 -20.21 -1.23
CA LEU A 74 -7.08 -19.45 -1.40
C LEU A 74 -6.63 -19.20 -2.85
N PRO A 75 -6.68 -20.16 -3.80
CA PRO A 75 -6.26 -19.89 -5.18
C PRO A 75 -7.07 -18.78 -5.86
N ALA A 76 -8.38 -18.74 -5.61
CA ALA A 76 -9.25 -17.69 -6.16
C ALA A 76 -8.97 -16.31 -5.52
N GLU A 77 -8.75 -16.28 -4.20
CA GLU A 77 -8.39 -15.07 -3.46
C GLU A 77 -7.04 -14.51 -3.92
N VAL A 78 -6.01 -15.38 -4.04
CA VAL A 78 -4.69 -14.98 -4.56
C VAL A 78 -4.80 -14.45 -6.00
N SER A 79 -5.61 -15.09 -6.85
CA SER A 79 -5.85 -14.63 -8.23
C SER A 79 -6.50 -13.25 -8.26
N ALA A 80 -7.48 -12.99 -7.42
CA ALA A 80 -8.15 -11.69 -7.33
C ALA A 80 -7.16 -10.59 -6.92
N VAL A 81 -6.34 -10.81 -5.89
CA VAL A 81 -5.31 -9.86 -5.46
C VAL A 81 -4.25 -9.66 -6.54
N THR A 82 -3.84 -10.74 -7.21
CA THR A 82 -2.88 -10.68 -8.33
C THR A 82 -3.37 -9.75 -9.44
N ALA A 83 -4.67 -9.82 -9.79
CA ALA A 83 -5.26 -8.94 -10.82
C ALA A 83 -5.21 -7.45 -10.42
N LEU A 84 -5.40 -7.14 -9.14
CA LEU A 84 -5.30 -5.77 -8.63
C LEU A 84 -3.86 -5.26 -8.70
N TRP A 85 -2.87 -6.06 -8.30
CA TRP A 85 -1.46 -5.70 -8.42
C TRP A 85 -1.01 -5.57 -9.88
N ALA A 86 -1.51 -6.41 -10.79
CA ALA A 86 -1.25 -6.27 -12.22
C ALA A 86 -1.82 -4.96 -12.81
N MET A 87 -2.91 -4.43 -12.24
CA MET A 87 -3.41 -3.10 -12.60
C MET A 87 -2.40 -2.00 -12.20
N LEU A 88 -1.83 -2.08 -11.00
CA LEU A 88 -0.79 -1.15 -10.55
C LEU A 88 0.49 -1.30 -11.38
N ASP A 89 0.89 -2.51 -11.74
CA ASP A 89 2.05 -2.73 -12.61
C ASP A 89 1.89 -1.99 -13.94
N ARG A 90 0.70 -2.06 -14.57
CA ARG A 90 0.41 -1.29 -15.80
C ARG A 90 0.42 0.22 -15.57
N GLN A 91 -0.11 0.70 -14.44
CA GLN A 91 -0.08 2.13 -14.08
C GLN A 91 1.36 2.67 -13.98
N LEU A 92 2.29 1.82 -13.58
CA LEU A 92 3.70 2.14 -13.34
C LEU A 92 4.60 1.95 -14.57
N THR A 93 4.06 1.61 -15.75
CA THR A 93 4.86 1.29 -16.97
C THR A 93 5.89 2.37 -17.26
N ASP A 94 5.46 3.63 -17.37
CA ASP A 94 6.31 4.78 -17.67
C ASP A 94 6.42 5.76 -16.49
N ARG A 95 6.19 5.27 -15.26
CA ARG A 95 6.13 6.11 -14.07
C ARG A 95 7.05 5.59 -12.96
N SER A 96 7.69 6.52 -12.29
CA SER A 96 8.47 6.23 -11.08
C SER A 96 7.60 6.15 -9.82
N PHE A 97 6.45 6.83 -9.83
CA PHE A 97 5.50 6.92 -8.73
C PHE A 97 4.06 6.82 -9.25
N LEU A 98 3.09 6.57 -8.35
CA LEU A 98 1.71 6.26 -8.74
C LEU A 98 0.96 7.45 -9.37
N GLU A 99 1.14 8.65 -8.87
CA GLU A 99 0.37 9.82 -9.35
C GLU A 99 1.20 11.00 -9.86
N ALA A 100 2.36 11.26 -9.32
CA ALA A 100 3.14 12.44 -9.65
C ALA A 100 4.56 12.05 -10.10
N GLU A 101 5.34 13.05 -10.50
CA GLU A 101 6.77 12.90 -10.76
C GLU A 101 7.59 12.64 -9.47
N GLN A 102 6.92 12.62 -8.32
CA GLN A 102 7.54 12.46 -7.01
C GLN A 102 6.73 11.55 -6.09
N PHE A 103 7.39 11.08 -5.04
CA PHE A 103 6.79 10.27 -3.99
C PHE A 103 5.65 11.02 -3.28
N THR A 104 4.48 10.36 -3.18
CA THR A 104 3.28 10.91 -2.56
C THR A 104 2.70 9.98 -1.49
N LEU A 105 1.62 10.40 -0.82
CA LEU A 105 0.86 9.54 0.09
C LEU A 105 0.31 8.29 -0.59
N ALA A 106 0.02 8.33 -1.90
CA ALA A 106 -0.38 7.16 -2.66
C ALA A 106 0.70 6.07 -2.61
N ASP A 107 1.96 6.45 -2.83
CA ASP A 107 3.10 5.53 -2.77
C ASP A 107 3.36 5.03 -1.36
N LEU A 108 3.18 5.87 -0.34
CA LEU A 108 3.35 5.49 1.05
C LEU A 108 2.32 4.42 1.46
N VAL A 109 1.05 4.67 1.20
CA VAL A 109 -0.05 3.78 1.59
C VAL A 109 0.02 2.46 0.82
N LEU A 110 0.11 2.52 -0.52
CA LEU A 110 0.16 1.32 -1.34
C LEU A 110 1.49 0.56 -1.16
N GLY A 111 2.57 1.26 -0.84
CA GLY A 111 3.84 0.63 -0.47
C GLY A 111 3.74 -0.25 0.76
N ALA A 112 2.95 0.15 1.77
CA ALA A 112 2.70 -0.67 2.95
C ALA A 112 1.89 -1.94 2.62
N TYR A 113 0.95 -1.88 1.70
CA TYR A 113 0.24 -3.07 1.17
C TYR A 113 1.17 -3.92 0.31
N ALA A 114 1.99 -3.32 -0.55
CA ALA A 114 2.98 -4.04 -1.35
C ALA A 114 3.99 -4.80 -0.47
N ARG A 115 4.37 -4.23 0.68
CA ARG A 115 5.19 -4.94 1.69
C ARG A 115 4.54 -6.24 2.15
N ARG A 116 3.22 -6.24 2.37
CA ARG A 116 2.48 -7.46 2.72
C ARG A 116 2.49 -8.42 1.54
N TRP A 117 2.09 -7.96 0.36
CA TRP A 117 2.04 -8.78 -0.85
C TRP A 117 3.37 -9.48 -1.12
N PHE A 118 4.48 -8.74 -1.20
CA PHE A 118 5.80 -9.33 -1.45
C PHE A 118 6.36 -10.14 -0.29
N GLY A 119 5.94 -9.85 0.92
CA GLY A 119 6.38 -10.53 2.14
C GLY A 119 5.64 -11.82 2.47
N ILE A 120 4.50 -12.13 1.85
CA ILE A 120 3.79 -13.39 2.07
C ILE A 120 4.58 -14.52 1.38
N PRO A 121 5.00 -15.57 2.12
CA PRO A 121 5.69 -16.72 1.53
C PRO A 121 4.73 -17.59 0.71
N ASP A 122 5.30 -18.47 -0.11
CA ASP A 122 4.60 -19.56 -0.81
C ASP A 122 3.48 -19.15 -1.78
N ILE A 123 3.41 -17.86 -2.15
CA ILE A 123 2.51 -17.40 -3.22
C ILE A 123 3.27 -17.35 -4.55
N SER A 124 2.76 -18.05 -5.56
CA SER A 124 3.24 -17.90 -6.93
C SER A 124 2.73 -16.57 -7.51
N ARG A 125 3.66 -15.66 -7.84
CA ARG A 125 3.36 -14.35 -8.42
C ARG A 125 3.80 -14.33 -9.87
N PRO A 126 2.96 -13.87 -10.80
CA PRO A 126 3.44 -13.59 -12.15
C PRO A 126 4.43 -12.42 -12.12
N PRO A 127 5.34 -12.31 -13.11
CA PRO A 127 6.24 -11.18 -13.22
C PRO A 127 5.47 -9.85 -13.30
N MET A 128 5.85 -8.90 -12.47
CA MET A 128 5.31 -7.54 -12.42
C MET A 128 6.48 -6.53 -12.35
N PRO A 129 7.22 -6.36 -13.44
CA PRO A 129 8.52 -5.68 -13.42
C PRO A 129 8.42 -4.20 -13.02
N ASN A 130 7.33 -3.53 -13.35
CA ASN A 130 7.11 -2.13 -12.99
C ASN A 130 6.78 -1.98 -11.51
N LEU A 131 5.93 -2.85 -10.99
CA LEU A 131 5.58 -2.92 -9.57
C LEU A 131 6.81 -3.28 -8.72
N GLU A 132 7.58 -4.26 -9.14
CA GLU A 132 8.81 -4.70 -8.47
C GLU A 132 9.86 -3.57 -8.46
N ARG A 133 10.06 -2.88 -9.59
CA ARG A 133 10.93 -1.70 -9.68
C ARG A 133 10.49 -0.60 -8.71
N TRP A 134 9.20 -0.25 -8.72
CA TRP A 134 8.62 0.76 -7.85
C TRP A 134 8.80 0.39 -6.38
N TYR A 135 8.44 -0.83 -5.99
CA TYR A 135 8.58 -1.32 -4.63
C TYR A 135 10.06 -1.31 -4.17
N GLY A 136 10.97 -1.79 -5.00
CA GLY A 136 12.41 -1.75 -4.71
C GLY A 136 12.96 -0.31 -4.55
N ASN A 137 12.35 0.69 -5.20
CA ASN A 137 12.69 2.10 -4.98
C ASN A 137 12.15 2.62 -3.64
N LEU A 138 10.98 2.14 -3.19
CA LEU A 138 10.46 2.48 -1.85
C LEU A 138 11.37 1.91 -0.76
N GLU A 139 11.86 0.68 -0.91
CA GLU A 139 12.77 0.04 0.05
C GLU A 139 14.12 0.75 0.21
N LYS A 140 14.54 1.58 -0.74
CA LYS A 140 15.74 2.43 -0.60
C LYS A 140 15.54 3.61 0.35
N ARG A 141 14.31 3.99 0.67
CA ARG A 141 13.99 5.11 1.56
C ARG A 141 14.19 4.70 3.02
N GLU A 142 14.91 5.52 3.78
CA GLU A 142 15.25 5.20 5.18
C GLU A 142 14.00 4.95 6.04
N GLY A 143 13.01 5.85 5.98
CA GLY A 143 11.76 5.69 6.73
C GLY A 143 10.98 4.43 6.35
N PHE A 144 10.97 4.08 5.07
CA PHE A 144 10.32 2.85 4.61
C PHE A 144 11.02 1.61 5.17
N ARG A 145 12.34 1.54 5.09
CA ARG A 145 13.12 0.43 5.66
C ARG A 145 12.89 0.27 7.16
N LYS A 146 12.88 1.39 7.88
CA LYS A 146 12.77 1.38 9.34
C LYS A 146 11.39 1.01 9.85
N TYR A 147 10.33 1.48 9.20
CA TYR A 147 8.98 1.40 9.73
C TYR A 147 8.02 0.50 8.94
N VAL A 148 8.31 0.23 7.66
CA VAL A 148 7.45 -0.57 6.78
C VAL A 148 8.05 -1.93 6.47
N SER A 149 9.37 -2.01 6.21
CA SER A 149 10.05 -3.25 5.82
C SER A 149 10.29 -4.31 6.93
N PRO A 150 10.13 -4.06 8.24
CA PRO A 150 10.29 -5.11 9.24
C PRO A 150 9.45 -6.37 8.95
N PRO A 151 9.83 -7.54 9.49
CA PRO A 151 9.11 -8.79 9.26
C PRO A 151 7.61 -8.67 9.52
N LEU A 152 6.80 -9.37 8.72
CA LEU A 152 5.36 -9.47 8.92
C LEU A 152 5.08 -10.32 10.18
N SER A 153 4.13 -9.88 10.99
CA SER A 153 3.72 -10.56 12.23
C SER A 153 2.20 -10.61 12.34
#